data_f258532b8fc8740b95d681a0181227b6
#
_entry.id   f258532b8fc8740b95d681a0181227b6
#
_cell.length_a   1.000
_cell.length_b   1.000
_cell.length_c   1.000
_cell.angle_alpha   90.00
_cell.angle_beta   90.00
_cell.angle_gamma   90.00
#
_symmetry.space_group_name_H-M   'P 1'
#
loop_
_entity.id
_entity.type
_entity.pdbx_description
1 polymer ?
#
loop_
_entity_poly.entity_id
_entity_poly.type
_entity_poly.pdbx_seq_one_letter_code
_entity_poly.pdbx_strand_id
1 'polypeptide(L)'
;MANTPAFDLDAFGNTPMNCMTLIAGKAASATGHVLVGHNEDDGGHVVVRHGWVPPRDWEKGAVMPAEDGCALLPQVAHTLGYYWVEYRKDVMGLSNADGFVNERGVVIVSNSMGTSREGMENADCVKDGGIAFNLRRALAERAQTARDGARILMELIDEWGYAPSGRAYTIADRDEAFMFQLARGRHYMGARVPDDAIAVMPNHFNLHGLTDYPEQFYPADVVTYAIARGWYTPAKNGDFSDFDFAKAYQAEDEFFG
;
A
#
# COMPACT_ATOMS: atom_id res chain seq x y z
N MET A 1 42.94 -15.30 -3.77
CA MET A 1 41.93 -14.30 -3.39
C MET A 1 40.97 -14.26 -4.55
N ALA A 2 39.74 -14.72 -4.38
CA ALA A 2 38.71 -14.66 -5.42
C ALA A 2 38.35 -13.19 -5.61
N ASN A 3 38.46 -12.68 -6.84
CA ASN A 3 37.94 -11.37 -7.19
C ASN A 3 36.44 -11.36 -6.93
N THR A 4 35.99 -10.68 -5.89
CA THR A 4 34.57 -10.31 -5.76
C THR A 4 34.27 -9.43 -6.96
N PRO A 5 33.31 -9.75 -7.83
CA PRO A 5 32.99 -8.90 -8.96
C PRO A 5 32.56 -7.51 -8.40
N ALA A 6 33.08 -6.45 -9.01
CA ALA A 6 32.67 -5.10 -8.67
C ALA A 6 31.15 -4.99 -8.89
N PHE A 7 30.47 -4.48 -7.91
CA PHE A 7 29.03 -4.26 -7.99
C PHE A 7 28.74 -3.15 -9.00
N ASP A 8 27.92 -3.45 -9.99
CA ASP A 8 27.53 -2.51 -11.04
C ASP A 8 26.30 -1.74 -10.61
N LEU A 9 26.52 -0.49 -10.17
CA LEU A 9 25.46 0.41 -9.76
C LEU A 9 24.53 0.83 -10.91
N ASP A 10 25.03 0.82 -12.15
CA ASP A 10 24.21 1.19 -13.31
C ASP A 10 23.29 0.04 -13.73
N ALA A 11 23.78 -1.20 -13.63
CA ALA A 11 22.93 -2.39 -13.81
C ALA A 11 21.83 -2.47 -12.72
N PHE A 12 22.14 -2.01 -11.51
CA PHE A 12 21.24 -1.97 -10.38
C PHE A 12 20.02 -1.05 -10.62
N GLY A 13 20.20 0.15 -11.16
CA GLY A 13 19.12 1.10 -11.45
C GLY A 13 18.15 0.62 -12.55
N ASN A 14 18.52 -0.45 -13.29
CA ASN A 14 17.71 -1.04 -14.35
C ASN A 14 17.12 -2.42 -13.98
N THR A 15 17.33 -2.88 -12.76
CA THR A 15 16.72 -4.14 -12.32
C THR A 15 15.25 -3.93 -12.01
N PRO A 16 14.30 -4.65 -12.64
CA PRO A 16 12.89 -4.55 -12.34
C PRO A 16 12.65 -4.85 -10.85
N MET A 17 11.85 -4.02 -10.18
CA MET A 17 11.41 -4.30 -8.81
C MET A 17 10.37 -5.44 -8.84
N ASN A 18 10.57 -6.48 -8.07
CA ASN A 18 9.72 -7.66 -7.99
C ASN A 18 9.24 -7.93 -6.56
N CYS A 19 8.78 -6.89 -5.87
CA CYS A 19 8.16 -7.06 -4.57
C CYS A 19 6.91 -7.93 -4.71
N MET A 20 6.67 -8.79 -3.74
CA MET A 20 5.49 -9.65 -3.74
C MET A 20 4.99 -9.89 -2.32
N THR A 21 3.68 -9.81 -2.15
CA THR A 21 3.02 -10.27 -0.95
C THR A 21 2.13 -11.46 -1.26
N LEU A 22 2.25 -12.50 -0.44
CA LEU A 22 1.45 -13.71 -0.47
C LEU A 22 0.60 -13.75 0.80
N ILE A 23 -0.70 -13.98 0.66
CA ILE A 23 -1.65 -14.01 1.76
C ILE A 23 -2.41 -15.34 1.70
N ALA A 24 -2.38 -16.11 2.77
CA ALA A 24 -3.26 -17.27 2.90
C ALA A 24 -4.32 -16.95 3.95
N GLY A 25 -5.59 -17.09 3.57
CA GLY A 25 -6.71 -16.99 4.50
C GLY A 25 -6.66 -18.09 5.57
N LYS A 26 -7.32 -17.87 6.69
CA LYS A 26 -7.20 -18.78 7.87
C LYS A 26 -7.64 -20.21 7.59
N ALA A 27 -8.60 -20.43 6.69
CA ALA A 27 -9.04 -21.78 6.30
C ALA A 27 -8.15 -22.40 5.20
N ALA A 28 -7.37 -21.58 4.47
CA ALA A 28 -6.35 -22.04 3.52
C ALA A 28 -5.01 -22.37 4.22
N SER A 29 -4.86 -22.01 5.48
CA SER A 29 -3.67 -22.21 6.28
C SER A 29 -3.77 -23.45 7.17
N ALA A 30 -2.70 -24.23 7.26
CA ALA A 30 -2.63 -25.38 8.17
C ALA A 30 -2.68 -25.00 9.66
N THR A 31 -2.41 -23.74 9.99
CA THR A 31 -2.42 -23.23 11.37
C THR A 31 -3.78 -22.74 11.82
N GLY A 32 -4.76 -22.61 10.92
CA GLY A 32 -6.06 -22.00 11.20
C GLY A 32 -6.00 -20.48 11.40
N HIS A 33 -4.90 -19.85 11.03
CA HIS A 33 -4.70 -18.42 11.10
C HIS A 33 -4.26 -17.86 9.75
N VAL A 34 -4.48 -16.57 9.52
CA VAL A 34 -3.95 -15.88 8.35
C VAL A 34 -2.42 -15.93 8.36
N LEU A 35 -1.85 -16.20 7.21
CA LEU A 35 -0.40 -16.12 6.98
C LEU A 35 -0.11 -15.05 5.93
N VAL A 36 0.89 -14.22 6.19
CA VAL A 36 1.40 -13.22 5.25
C VAL A 36 2.89 -13.46 5.04
N GLY A 37 3.28 -13.64 3.79
CA GLY A 37 4.66 -13.64 3.35
C GLY A 37 4.90 -12.42 2.47
N HIS A 38 5.99 -11.67 2.70
CA HIS A 38 6.33 -10.49 1.93
C HIS A 38 7.81 -10.47 1.62
N ASN A 39 8.17 -10.15 0.37
CA ASN A 39 9.51 -9.76 0.01
C ASN A 39 9.51 -8.35 -0.59
N GLU A 40 10.50 -7.57 -0.21
CA GLU A 40 10.84 -6.30 -0.84
C GLU A 40 12.08 -6.53 -1.69
N ASP A 41 11.97 -6.29 -2.98
CA ASP A 41 13.05 -6.53 -3.94
C ASP A 41 13.59 -5.21 -4.46
N ASP A 42 14.31 -4.52 -3.58
CA ASP A 42 14.97 -3.25 -3.85
C ASP A 42 16.48 -3.46 -4.04
N GLY A 43 16.85 -4.01 -5.17
CA GLY A 43 18.22 -3.97 -5.64
C GLY A 43 19.32 -4.57 -4.76
N GLY A 44 19.01 -5.48 -3.88
CA GLY A 44 19.93 -6.51 -3.33
C GLY A 44 21.04 -6.10 -2.37
N HIS A 45 21.38 -4.83 -2.20
CA HIS A 45 22.46 -4.37 -1.33
C HIS A 45 22.03 -3.36 -0.26
N VAL A 46 20.74 -3.26 -0.03
CA VAL A 46 20.21 -2.35 0.98
C VAL A 46 20.39 -2.96 2.36
N VAL A 47 21.09 -2.24 3.24
CA VAL A 47 21.18 -2.61 4.65
C VAL A 47 19.94 -2.14 5.37
N VAL A 48 19.19 -3.10 5.87
CA VAL A 48 17.93 -2.86 6.56
C VAL A 48 18.18 -2.75 8.07
N ARG A 49 17.62 -1.72 8.69
CA ARG A 49 17.59 -1.61 10.15
C ARG A 49 16.29 -2.21 10.66
N HIS A 50 16.41 -2.95 11.73
CA HIS A 50 15.28 -3.52 12.45
C HIS A 50 15.13 -2.83 13.80
N GLY A 51 13.93 -2.53 14.21
CA GLY A 51 13.74 -1.88 15.48
C GLY A 51 12.32 -2.00 16.02
N TRP A 52 12.24 -1.90 17.35
CA TRP A 52 10.99 -1.72 18.06
C TRP A 52 10.81 -0.25 18.41
N VAL A 53 9.68 0.32 18.01
CA VAL A 53 9.24 1.64 18.42
C VAL A 53 8.22 1.44 19.55
N PRO A 54 8.49 1.93 20.77
CA PRO A 54 7.56 1.74 21.88
C PRO A 54 6.29 2.56 21.69
N PRO A 55 5.17 2.16 22.33
CA PRO A 55 3.95 2.95 22.36
C PRO A 55 4.22 4.31 23.02
N ARG A 56 3.47 5.32 22.64
CA ARG A 56 3.69 6.68 23.11
C ARG A 56 2.40 7.47 23.24
N ASP A 57 2.31 8.24 24.32
CA ASP A 57 1.29 9.29 24.48
C ASP A 57 1.77 10.59 23.86
N TRP A 58 0.87 11.29 23.20
CA TRP A 58 1.14 12.53 22.48
C TRP A 58 0.28 13.67 23.02
N GLU A 59 0.85 14.85 23.06
CA GLU A 59 0.12 16.03 23.46
C GLU A 59 -0.91 16.41 22.39
N LYS A 60 -1.96 17.11 22.85
CA LYS A 60 -3.00 17.62 21.95
C LYS A 60 -2.38 18.53 20.89
N GLY A 61 -2.70 18.26 19.62
CA GLY A 61 -2.19 19.01 18.47
C GLY A 61 -0.83 18.52 17.94
N ALA A 62 -0.30 17.43 18.49
CA ALA A 62 0.86 16.78 17.90
C ALA A 62 0.60 16.36 16.46
N VAL A 63 1.64 16.34 15.65
CA VAL A 63 1.61 15.87 14.25
C VAL A 63 2.58 14.72 14.07
N MET A 64 2.33 13.89 13.08
CA MET A 64 3.27 12.86 12.66
C MET A 64 4.57 13.50 12.13
N PRO A 65 5.70 12.78 12.13
CA PRO A 65 6.91 13.26 11.48
C PRO A 65 6.62 13.71 10.05
N ALA A 66 7.13 14.90 9.70
CA ALA A 66 6.92 15.46 8.38
C ALA A 66 7.56 14.57 7.29
N GLU A 67 6.90 14.48 6.17
CA GLU A 67 7.36 13.85 4.95
C GLU A 67 7.40 14.91 3.86
N ASP A 68 8.53 15.00 3.14
CA ASP A 68 8.76 16.09 2.18
C ASP A 68 7.66 16.13 1.10
N GLY A 69 7.06 17.31 0.93
CA GLY A 69 6.00 17.54 -0.05
C GLY A 69 4.64 16.94 0.31
N CYS A 70 4.50 16.33 1.48
CA CYS A 70 3.26 15.72 1.94
C CYS A 70 2.58 16.54 3.05
N ALA A 71 1.31 16.20 3.30
CA ALA A 71 0.51 16.81 4.35
C ALA A 71 1.09 16.54 5.76
N LEU A 72 0.95 17.52 6.65
CA LEU A 72 1.23 17.34 8.07
C LEU A 72 0.02 16.64 8.72
N LEU A 73 0.15 15.35 8.92
CA LEU A 73 -0.93 14.53 9.46
C LEU A 73 -1.07 14.73 10.98
N PRO A 74 -2.29 14.91 11.49
CA PRO A 74 -2.54 14.93 12.92
C PRO A 74 -2.13 13.61 13.57
N GLN A 75 -1.46 13.71 14.73
CA GLN A 75 -1.16 12.53 15.52
C GLN A 75 -2.33 12.19 16.45
N VAL A 76 -2.52 10.89 16.71
CA VAL A 76 -3.48 10.40 17.71
C VAL A 76 -2.92 10.59 19.13
N ALA A 77 -3.80 10.64 20.13
CA ALA A 77 -3.38 10.84 21.52
C ALA A 77 -2.47 9.73 22.07
N HIS A 78 -2.66 8.51 21.57
CA HIS A 78 -1.86 7.35 21.93
C HIS A 78 -1.52 6.54 20.68
N THR A 79 -0.23 6.27 20.45
CA THR A 79 0.24 5.38 19.39
C THR A 79 0.62 4.03 19.96
N LEU A 80 0.27 2.97 19.23
CA LEU A 80 0.69 1.61 19.54
C LEU A 80 2.21 1.46 19.34
N GLY A 81 2.81 0.53 20.06
CA GLY A 81 4.16 0.07 19.78
C GLY A 81 4.17 -0.82 18.53
N TYR A 82 5.25 -0.74 17.76
CA TYR A 82 5.39 -1.54 16.55
C TYR A 82 6.85 -1.90 16.27
N TYR A 83 7.03 -3.06 15.68
CA TYR A 83 8.27 -3.47 15.05
C TYR A 83 8.26 -3.00 13.60
N TRP A 84 9.40 -2.46 13.14
CA TRP A 84 9.54 -1.97 11.79
C TRP A 84 10.88 -2.34 11.16
N VAL A 85 10.90 -2.29 9.85
CA VAL A 85 12.05 -2.50 9.01
C VAL A 85 12.29 -1.22 8.21
N GLU A 86 13.50 -0.64 8.31
CA GLU A 86 13.82 0.66 7.70
C GLU A 86 15.04 0.54 6.79
N TYR A 87 14.95 1.11 5.60
CA TYR A 87 16.10 1.28 4.73
C TYR A 87 17.06 2.34 5.28
N ARG A 88 18.34 2.10 5.12
CA ARG A 88 19.33 3.11 5.51
C ARG A 88 19.33 4.27 4.54
N LYS A 89 19.07 5.46 5.07
CA LYS A 89 19.03 6.72 4.34
C LYS A 89 20.35 7.06 3.63
N ASP A 90 21.49 6.67 4.23
CA ASP A 90 22.82 6.92 3.69
C ASP A 90 23.14 6.08 2.44
N VAL A 91 22.39 5.04 2.15
CA VAL A 91 22.57 4.19 0.98
C VAL A 91 21.70 4.64 -0.19
N MET A 92 20.44 5.01 0.07
CA MET A 92 19.48 5.35 -0.98
C MET A 92 18.98 6.81 -0.92
N GLY A 93 19.45 7.60 0.03
CA GLY A 93 18.90 8.94 0.27
C GLY A 93 17.48 8.96 0.84
N LEU A 94 16.91 7.78 1.10
CA LEU A 94 15.56 7.58 1.59
C LEU A 94 15.59 6.93 2.98
N SER A 95 14.66 7.31 3.83
CA SER A 95 14.39 6.65 5.09
C SER A 95 12.96 6.13 5.05
N ASN A 96 12.77 5.07 4.28
CA ASN A 96 11.48 4.40 4.17
C ASN A 96 11.48 3.19 5.08
N ALA A 97 10.37 2.97 5.74
CA ALA A 97 10.09 1.74 6.44
C ALA A 97 9.14 0.89 5.61
N ASP A 98 9.43 -0.36 5.50
CA ASP A 98 8.57 -1.34 4.87
C ASP A 98 8.45 -2.58 5.75
N GLY A 99 7.22 -3.02 5.94
CA GLY A 99 6.92 -4.11 6.85
C GLY A 99 6.86 -3.70 8.32
N PHE A 100 5.67 -3.69 8.86
CA PHE A 100 5.36 -3.39 10.25
C PHE A 100 4.56 -4.53 10.87
N VAL A 101 4.81 -4.76 12.15
CA VAL A 101 3.91 -5.56 13.00
C VAL A 101 3.71 -4.77 14.29
N ASN A 102 2.49 -4.40 14.62
CA ASN A 102 2.25 -3.66 15.84
C ASN A 102 1.97 -4.59 17.03
N GLU A 103 1.91 -4.03 18.22
CA GLU A 103 1.71 -4.79 19.48
C GLU A 103 0.34 -5.49 19.56
N ARG A 104 -0.59 -5.18 18.67
CA ARG A 104 -1.87 -5.90 18.51
C ARG A 104 -1.77 -7.07 17.55
N GLY A 105 -0.60 -7.30 16.96
CA GLY A 105 -0.38 -8.35 15.97
C GLY A 105 -0.92 -7.99 14.58
N VAL A 106 -1.18 -6.71 14.31
CA VAL A 106 -1.56 -6.26 12.96
C VAL A 106 -0.30 -6.11 12.13
N VAL A 107 -0.27 -6.81 11.01
CA VAL A 107 0.79 -6.77 9.98
C VAL A 107 0.40 -5.76 8.92
N ILE A 108 1.30 -4.87 8.58
CA ILE A 108 1.16 -3.92 7.48
C ILE A 108 2.37 -4.05 6.57
N VAL A 109 2.16 -4.45 5.33
CA VAL A 109 3.19 -4.49 4.28
C VAL A 109 2.67 -3.82 3.02
N SER A 110 3.57 -3.40 2.14
CA SER A 110 3.17 -2.70 0.93
C SER A 110 4.13 -2.94 -0.21
N ASN A 111 3.63 -2.99 -1.43
CA ASN A 111 4.41 -3.15 -2.65
C ASN A 111 4.29 -1.90 -3.50
N SER A 112 5.38 -1.45 -4.13
CA SER A 112 5.30 -0.47 -5.21
C SER A 112 4.40 -1.02 -6.32
N MET A 113 3.62 -0.14 -6.93
CA MET A 113 2.77 -0.46 -8.07
C MET A 113 3.25 0.32 -9.27
N GLY A 114 2.89 -0.13 -10.46
CA GLY A 114 3.04 0.65 -11.68
C GLY A 114 2.37 2.02 -11.55
N THR A 115 2.80 2.97 -12.37
CA THR A 115 2.29 4.34 -12.35
C THR A 115 0.78 4.35 -12.57
N SER A 116 0.06 5.07 -11.75
CA SER A 116 -1.37 5.30 -11.98
C SER A 116 -1.56 6.23 -13.18
N ARG A 117 -2.74 6.18 -13.82
CA ARG A 117 -3.06 7.06 -14.98
C ARG A 117 -3.01 8.55 -14.64
N GLU A 118 -3.24 8.94 -13.38
CA GLU A 118 -3.10 10.34 -12.96
C GLU A 118 -1.68 10.87 -13.10
N GLY A 119 -0.68 10.00 -13.04
CA GLY A 119 0.72 10.41 -13.04
C GLY A 119 1.13 11.12 -11.75
N MET A 120 2.41 11.45 -11.66
CA MET A 120 3.00 12.10 -10.48
C MET A 120 2.79 13.62 -10.45
N GLU A 121 2.52 14.23 -11.57
CA GLU A 121 2.45 15.68 -11.77
C GLU A 121 1.07 16.28 -11.49
N ASN A 122 0.04 15.47 -11.32
CA ASN A 122 -1.31 15.96 -11.07
C ASN A 122 -1.51 16.27 -9.58
N ALA A 123 -1.18 17.50 -9.18
CA ALA A 123 -1.25 17.95 -7.79
C ALA A 123 -2.69 18.10 -7.26
N ASP A 124 -3.67 18.29 -8.14
CA ASP A 124 -5.06 18.60 -7.74
C ASP A 124 -5.79 17.39 -7.12
N CYS A 125 -5.26 16.19 -7.30
CA CYS A 125 -5.87 14.98 -6.78
C CYS A 125 -5.55 14.69 -5.30
N VAL A 126 -4.73 15.52 -4.65
CA VAL A 126 -4.33 15.36 -3.25
C VAL A 126 -4.50 16.66 -2.46
N LYS A 127 -4.80 16.55 -1.15
CA LYS A 127 -4.91 17.68 -0.25
C LYS A 127 -3.57 17.92 0.44
N ASP A 128 -3.09 19.17 0.41
CA ASP A 128 -1.86 19.61 1.09
C ASP A 128 -0.62 18.74 0.78
N GLY A 129 -0.55 18.19 -0.45
CA GLY A 129 0.49 17.27 -0.87
C GLY A 129 0.19 15.79 -0.62
N GLY A 130 -0.93 15.46 0.02
CA GLY A 130 -1.36 14.06 0.22
C GLY A 130 -0.60 13.31 1.29
N ILE A 131 -0.82 12.01 1.34
CA ILE A 131 -0.11 11.07 2.21
C ILE A 131 0.72 10.09 1.37
N ALA A 132 1.95 9.79 1.78
CA ALA A 132 2.81 8.83 1.11
C ALA A 132 3.26 7.71 2.08
N PHE A 133 4.53 7.62 2.42
CA PHE A 133 5.06 6.56 3.27
C PHE A 133 4.51 6.59 4.71
N ASN A 134 4.10 7.76 5.19
CA ASN A 134 3.46 7.90 6.49
C ASN A 134 2.13 7.15 6.62
N LEU A 135 1.50 6.74 5.52
CA LEU A 135 0.31 5.89 5.57
C LEU A 135 0.60 4.57 6.29
N ARG A 136 1.70 3.89 5.95
CA ARG A 136 2.13 2.65 6.62
C ARG A 136 2.31 2.84 8.11
N ARG A 137 3.01 3.92 8.47
CA ARG A 137 3.27 4.27 9.86
C ARG A 137 1.99 4.59 10.62
N ALA A 138 1.08 5.37 10.02
CA ALA A 138 -0.20 5.67 10.63
C ALA A 138 -1.02 4.40 10.92
N LEU A 139 -0.99 3.43 10.01
CA LEU A 139 -1.64 2.14 10.21
C LEU A 139 -0.99 1.36 11.35
N ALA A 140 0.35 1.28 11.39
CA ALA A 140 1.07 0.59 12.46
C ALA A 140 0.81 1.22 13.83
N GLU A 141 0.79 2.54 13.90
CA GLU A 141 0.58 3.31 15.14
C GLU A 141 -0.85 3.26 15.66
N ARG A 142 -1.85 2.94 14.82
CA ARG A 142 -3.27 3.17 15.15
C ARG A 142 -4.16 1.94 15.08
N ALA A 143 -3.87 0.98 14.17
CA ALA A 143 -4.78 -0.14 13.90
C ALA A 143 -4.85 -1.12 15.07
N GLN A 144 -6.04 -1.32 15.62
CA GLN A 144 -6.29 -2.30 16.69
C GLN A 144 -6.52 -3.71 16.15
N THR A 145 -7.03 -3.81 14.92
CA THR A 145 -7.28 -5.05 14.16
C THR A 145 -6.99 -4.80 12.67
N ALA A 146 -6.92 -5.84 11.86
CA ALA A 146 -6.79 -5.68 10.42
C ALA A 146 -7.94 -4.88 9.82
N ARG A 147 -9.17 -5.11 10.27
CA ARG A 147 -10.37 -4.38 9.84
C ARG A 147 -10.33 -2.89 10.23
N ASP A 148 -9.86 -2.60 11.43
CA ASP A 148 -9.65 -1.21 11.86
C ASP A 148 -8.59 -0.53 11.01
N GLY A 149 -7.50 -1.22 10.68
CA GLY A 149 -6.47 -0.73 9.77
C GLY A 149 -7.01 -0.45 8.36
N ALA A 150 -7.86 -1.34 7.82
CA ALA A 150 -8.52 -1.11 6.54
C ALA A 150 -9.40 0.16 6.56
N ARG A 151 -10.18 0.36 7.64
CA ARG A 151 -10.99 1.58 7.83
C ARG A 151 -10.11 2.83 7.91
N ILE A 152 -9.04 2.81 8.70
CA ILE A 152 -8.10 3.94 8.84
C ILE A 152 -7.45 4.27 7.49
N LEU A 153 -7.05 3.26 6.70
CA LEU A 153 -6.50 3.48 5.36
C LEU A 153 -7.49 4.24 4.49
N MET A 154 -8.73 3.78 4.42
CA MET A 154 -9.78 4.43 3.61
C MET A 154 -10.02 5.88 4.04
N GLU A 155 -10.19 6.13 5.35
CA GLU A 155 -10.39 7.47 5.89
C GLU A 155 -9.23 8.43 5.57
N LEU A 156 -7.99 7.96 5.68
CA LEU A 156 -6.83 8.78 5.37
C LEU A 156 -6.70 9.07 3.87
N ILE A 157 -7.01 8.11 3.01
CA ILE A 157 -7.00 8.31 1.56
C ILE A 157 -8.16 9.22 1.12
N ASP A 158 -9.34 9.04 1.68
CA ASP A 158 -10.50 9.88 1.38
C ASP A 158 -10.26 11.34 1.78
N GLU A 159 -9.54 11.58 2.89
CA GLU A 159 -9.24 12.94 3.34
C GLU A 159 -8.07 13.58 2.58
N TRP A 160 -6.93 12.88 2.48
CA TRP A 160 -5.68 13.48 2.02
C TRP A 160 -5.31 13.12 0.60
N GLY A 161 -5.73 11.95 0.11
CA GLY A 161 -5.28 11.36 -1.14
C GLY A 161 -3.88 10.76 -1.05
N TYR A 162 -3.61 9.74 -1.86
CA TYR A 162 -2.30 9.10 -1.96
C TYR A 162 -1.37 9.90 -2.88
N ALA A 163 -0.23 10.35 -2.39
CA ALA A 163 0.67 11.24 -3.11
C ALA A 163 1.53 10.54 -4.18
N PRO A 164 2.11 9.34 -3.93
CA PRO A 164 2.85 8.60 -4.96
C PRO A 164 1.96 8.07 -6.08
N SER A 165 2.57 7.50 -7.13
CA SER A 165 1.83 7.08 -8.30
C SER A 165 0.91 5.88 -8.07
N GLY A 166 1.34 4.89 -7.30
CA GLY A 166 0.51 3.74 -6.95
C GLY A 166 1.17 2.85 -5.91
N ARG A 167 0.36 2.15 -5.12
CA ARG A 167 0.85 1.21 -4.12
C ARG A 167 -0.19 0.18 -3.71
N ALA A 168 0.26 -1.07 -3.55
CA ALA A 168 -0.52 -2.10 -2.89
C ALA A 168 -0.25 -2.10 -1.39
N TYR A 169 -1.29 -2.34 -0.60
CA TYR A 169 -1.22 -2.53 0.84
C TYR A 169 -1.84 -3.87 1.22
N THR A 170 -1.19 -4.59 2.10
CA THR A 170 -1.76 -5.73 2.82
C THR A 170 -1.81 -5.39 4.29
N ILE A 171 -3.00 -5.50 4.88
CA ILE A 171 -3.27 -5.28 6.29
C ILE A 171 -3.89 -6.56 6.83
N ALA A 172 -3.23 -7.22 7.77
CA ALA A 172 -3.67 -8.51 8.26
C ALA A 172 -3.48 -8.65 9.77
N ASP A 173 -4.33 -9.43 10.39
CA ASP A 173 -4.12 -9.99 11.71
C ASP A 173 -4.30 -11.52 11.66
N ARG A 174 -4.35 -12.18 12.81
CA ARG A 174 -4.50 -13.64 12.85
C ARG A 174 -5.79 -14.17 12.25
N ASP A 175 -6.85 -13.33 12.14
CA ASP A 175 -8.20 -13.75 11.85
C ASP A 175 -8.69 -13.32 10.47
N GLU A 176 -8.20 -12.19 9.93
CA GLU A 176 -8.58 -11.68 8.61
C GLU A 176 -7.45 -10.87 7.94
N ALA A 177 -7.54 -10.75 6.63
CA ALA A 177 -6.61 -9.95 5.84
C ALA A 177 -7.36 -9.12 4.79
N PHE A 178 -6.83 -7.93 4.54
CA PHE A 178 -7.30 -6.98 3.54
C PHE A 178 -6.18 -6.63 2.58
N MET A 179 -6.49 -6.55 1.31
CA MET A 179 -5.62 -6.02 0.27
C MET A 179 -6.23 -4.77 -0.32
N PHE A 180 -5.38 -3.77 -0.58
CA PHE A 180 -5.77 -2.51 -1.21
C PHE A 180 -4.80 -2.19 -2.32
N GLN A 181 -5.31 -1.60 -3.38
CA GLN A 181 -4.54 -1.02 -4.47
C GLN A 181 -4.93 0.44 -4.61
N LEU A 182 -3.96 1.31 -4.34
CA LEU A 182 -4.16 2.75 -4.36
C LEU A 182 -3.62 3.30 -5.67
N ALA A 183 -4.43 4.07 -6.38
CA ALA A 183 -3.97 4.98 -7.39
C ALA A 183 -3.52 6.30 -6.74
N ARG A 184 -2.82 7.16 -7.48
CA ARG A 184 -2.59 8.53 -7.04
C ARG A 184 -3.93 9.23 -6.82
N GLY A 185 -4.02 10.04 -5.76
CA GLY A 185 -5.25 10.72 -5.39
C GLY A 185 -6.12 9.90 -4.44
N ARG A 186 -7.42 9.94 -4.61
CA ARG A 186 -8.39 9.37 -3.66
C ARG A 186 -9.03 8.07 -4.11
N HIS A 187 -8.58 7.52 -5.24
CA HIS A 187 -9.18 6.32 -5.79
C HIS A 187 -8.37 5.08 -5.43
N TYR A 188 -9.08 4.09 -4.98
CA TYR A 188 -8.54 2.79 -4.59
C TYR A 188 -9.55 1.68 -4.84
N MET A 189 -9.06 0.48 -4.88
CA MET A 189 -9.85 -0.73 -4.71
C MET A 189 -9.26 -1.57 -3.59
N GLY A 190 -10.11 -2.05 -2.71
CA GLY A 190 -9.74 -2.96 -1.63
C GLY A 190 -10.65 -4.18 -1.60
N ALA A 191 -10.15 -5.28 -1.04
CA ALA A 191 -10.92 -6.49 -0.82
C ALA A 191 -10.47 -7.21 0.44
N ARG A 192 -11.41 -7.83 1.14
CA ARG A 192 -11.09 -8.82 2.16
C ARG A 192 -10.69 -10.12 1.47
N VAL A 193 -9.57 -10.70 1.87
CA VAL A 193 -9.14 -12.01 1.39
C VAL A 193 -10.10 -13.08 1.97
N PRO A 194 -10.74 -13.92 1.13
CA PRO A 194 -11.57 -15.00 1.62
C PRO A 194 -10.80 -15.97 2.52
N ASP A 195 -11.47 -16.54 3.52
CA ASP A 195 -10.83 -17.39 4.51
C ASP A 195 -10.18 -18.65 3.90
N ASP A 196 -10.72 -19.14 2.80
CA ASP A 196 -10.28 -20.35 2.07
C ASP A 196 -9.43 -20.06 0.83
N ALA A 197 -9.03 -18.81 0.62
CA ALA A 197 -8.29 -18.39 -0.55
C ALA A 197 -6.81 -18.10 -0.24
N ILE A 198 -6.00 -18.13 -1.30
CA ILE A 198 -4.65 -17.58 -1.35
C ILE A 198 -4.68 -16.40 -2.32
N ALA A 199 -4.17 -15.25 -1.87
CA ALA A 199 -4.07 -14.05 -2.69
C ALA A 199 -2.59 -13.65 -2.89
N VAL A 200 -2.31 -13.02 -4.02
CA VAL A 200 -0.99 -12.51 -4.37
C VAL A 200 -1.12 -11.02 -4.71
N MET A 201 -0.24 -10.20 -4.16
CA MET A 201 -0.14 -8.78 -4.46
C MET A 201 1.22 -8.52 -5.11
N PRO A 202 1.28 -8.38 -6.44
CA PRO A 202 2.49 -8.04 -7.18
C PRO A 202 2.74 -6.53 -7.26
N ASN A 203 3.72 -6.10 -8.09
CA ASN A 203 3.98 -4.68 -8.38
C ASN A 203 3.11 -4.09 -9.50
N HIS A 204 1.92 -4.62 -9.72
CA HIS A 204 0.96 -4.08 -10.67
C HIS A 204 -0.48 -4.22 -10.14
N PHE A 205 -1.39 -3.46 -10.73
CA PHE A 205 -2.80 -3.55 -10.37
C PHE A 205 -3.37 -4.91 -10.78
N ASN A 206 -4.00 -5.62 -9.86
CA ASN A 206 -4.63 -6.93 -10.10
C ASN A 206 -5.97 -7.11 -9.35
N LEU A 207 -6.55 -6.02 -8.88
CA LEU A 207 -7.95 -5.98 -8.47
C LEU A 207 -8.78 -5.42 -9.63
N HIS A 208 -9.77 -6.15 -10.08
CA HIS A 208 -10.46 -5.90 -11.34
C HIS A 208 -11.91 -5.47 -11.13
N GLY A 209 -12.86 -6.39 -11.13
CA GLY A 209 -14.28 -6.12 -11.09
C GLY A 209 -14.79 -5.65 -9.73
N LEU A 210 -15.93 -4.96 -9.73
CA LEU A 210 -16.55 -4.42 -8.51
C LEU A 210 -17.18 -5.50 -7.61
N THR A 211 -17.26 -6.73 -8.08
CA THR A 211 -17.93 -7.85 -7.40
C THR A 211 -17.11 -9.13 -7.39
N ASP A 212 -15.79 -9.04 -7.62
CA ASP A 212 -14.91 -10.22 -7.70
C ASP A 212 -14.69 -10.86 -6.34
N TYR A 213 -14.90 -10.09 -5.26
CA TYR A 213 -14.75 -10.55 -3.89
C TYR A 213 -16.05 -10.35 -3.10
N PRO A 214 -16.34 -11.20 -2.12
CA PRO A 214 -17.55 -11.08 -1.30
C PRO A 214 -17.61 -9.77 -0.48
N GLU A 215 -16.46 -9.19 -0.16
CA GLU A 215 -16.35 -7.93 0.57
C GLU A 215 -15.31 -7.06 -0.13
N GLN A 216 -15.77 -5.99 -0.81
CA GLN A 216 -14.93 -5.05 -1.55
C GLN A 216 -15.18 -3.61 -1.09
N PHE A 217 -14.17 -2.78 -1.29
CA PHE A 217 -14.14 -1.39 -0.84
C PHE A 217 -13.61 -0.52 -1.97
N TYR A 218 -14.31 0.55 -2.27
CA TYR A 218 -13.91 1.55 -3.26
C TYR A 218 -14.70 2.85 -3.02
N PRO A 219 -14.15 4.02 -3.43
CA PRO A 219 -14.89 5.27 -3.38
C PRO A 219 -16.13 5.21 -4.26
N ALA A 220 -17.20 5.90 -3.83
CA ALA A 220 -18.49 5.89 -4.54
C ALA A 220 -18.40 6.37 -6.00
N ASP A 221 -17.40 7.19 -6.31
CA ASP A 221 -17.16 7.77 -7.61
C ASP A 221 -16.11 7.04 -8.46
N VAL A 222 -15.58 5.89 -8.02
CA VAL A 222 -14.49 5.17 -8.71
C VAL A 222 -14.80 4.91 -10.19
N VAL A 223 -16.03 4.57 -10.53
CA VAL A 223 -16.45 4.34 -11.92
C VAL A 223 -16.71 5.66 -12.65
N THR A 224 -17.46 6.57 -12.02
CA THR A 224 -17.84 7.83 -12.66
C THR A 224 -16.66 8.76 -12.87
N TYR A 225 -15.68 8.72 -11.98
CA TYR A 225 -14.40 9.41 -12.17
C TYR A 225 -13.64 8.85 -13.38
N ALA A 226 -13.49 7.54 -13.50
CA ALA A 226 -12.85 6.91 -14.65
C ALA A 226 -13.55 7.26 -15.98
N ILE A 227 -14.89 7.32 -15.99
CA ILE A 227 -15.67 7.77 -17.15
C ILE A 227 -15.36 9.25 -17.46
N ALA A 228 -15.39 10.12 -16.47
CA ALA A 228 -15.12 11.55 -16.64
C ALA A 228 -13.71 11.83 -17.18
N ARG A 229 -12.75 10.98 -16.83
CA ARG A 229 -11.37 11.04 -17.33
C ARG A 229 -11.15 10.36 -18.69
N GLY A 230 -12.17 9.69 -19.23
CA GLY A 230 -12.06 8.94 -20.46
C GLY A 230 -11.27 7.63 -20.36
N TRP A 231 -11.04 7.14 -19.16
CA TRP A 231 -10.30 5.89 -18.89
C TRP A 231 -11.16 4.65 -19.00
N TYR A 232 -12.48 4.83 -18.92
CA TYR A 232 -13.45 3.77 -19.06
C TYR A 232 -14.68 4.27 -19.83
N THR A 233 -15.20 3.42 -20.72
CA THR A 233 -16.47 3.63 -21.41
C THR A 233 -17.31 2.37 -21.24
N PRO A 234 -18.46 2.43 -20.55
CA PRO A 234 -19.28 1.25 -20.34
C PRO A 234 -19.83 0.73 -21.67
N ALA A 235 -19.85 -0.59 -21.84
CA ALA A 235 -20.39 -1.23 -23.03
C ALA A 235 -21.89 -0.93 -23.22
N LYS A 236 -22.59 -0.71 -22.12
CA LYS A 236 -23.99 -0.33 -22.07
C LYS A 236 -24.20 0.80 -21.08
N ASN A 237 -24.87 1.86 -21.48
CA ASN A 237 -25.12 3.01 -20.61
C ASN A 237 -25.84 2.62 -19.31
N GLY A 238 -25.24 2.98 -18.19
CA GLY A 238 -25.74 2.69 -16.84
C GLY A 238 -25.46 1.27 -16.33
N ASP A 239 -24.76 0.44 -17.11
CA ASP A 239 -24.28 -0.86 -16.71
C ASP A 239 -22.75 -0.81 -16.54
N PHE A 240 -22.27 -1.08 -15.34
CA PHE A 240 -20.84 -1.03 -14.97
C PHE A 240 -20.28 -2.41 -14.64
N SER A 241 -20.99 -3.47 -15.01
CA SER A 241 -20.58 -4.86 -14.74
C SER A 241 -19.28 -5.26 -15.45
N ASP A 242 -18.91 -4.54 -16.51
CA ASP A 242 -17.67 -4.71 -17.26
C ASP A 242 -16.54 -3.76 -16.79
N PHE A 243 -16.76 -3.00 -15.69
CA PHE A 243 -15.73 -2.15 -15.15
C PHE A 243 -14.57 -2.97 -14.57
N ASP A 244 -13.35 -2.56 -14.92
CA ASP A 244 -12.11 -3.16 -14.47
C ASP A 244 -11.21 -2.05 -13.89
N PHE A 245 -11.00 -2.10 -12.57
CA PHE A 245 -10.22 -1.09 -11.87
C PHE A 245 -8.75 -1.06 -12.33
N ALA A 246 -8.12 -2.23 -12.39
CA ALA A 246 -6.73 -2.33 -12.84
C ALA A 246 -6.56 -1.72 -14.23
N LYS A 247 -7.43 -2.08 -15.17
CA LYS A 247 -7.40 -1.56 -16.55
C LYS A 247 -7.70 -0.06 -16.61
N ALA A 248 -8.60 0.44 -15.77
CA ALA A 248 -8.99 1.85 -15.78
C ALA A 248 -7.94 2.77 -15.15
N TYR A 249 -7.28 2.33 -14.06
CA TYR A 249 -6.45 3.20 -13.24
C TYR A 249 -4.94 3.00 -13.41
N GLN A 250 -4.50 1.87 -13.94
CA GLN A 250 -3.09 1.64 -14.25
C GLN A 250 -2.69 2.35 -15.55
N ALA A 251 -1.52 2.97 -15.59
CA ALA A 251 -0.96 3.52 -16.82
C ALA A 251 -0.66 2.41 -17.86
N GLU A 252 -0.87 2.69 -19.13
CA GLU A 252 -0.79 1.68 -20.19
C GLU A 252 0.61 1.15 -20.44
N ASP A 253 1.65 1.95 -20.16
CA ASP A 253 3.02 1.69 -20.58
C ASP A 253 3.97 1.32 -19.43
N GLU A 254 3.47 1.14 -18.21
CA GLU A 254 4.34 0.86 -17.07
C GLU A 254 4.07 -0.49 -16.43
N PHE A 255 4.91 -1.43 -16.81
CA PHE A 255 5.11 -2.67 -16.09
C PHE A 255 6.36 -2.56 -15.23
N PHE A 256 6.21 -2.74 -13.94
CA PHE A 256 7.30 -3.20 -13.11
C PHE A 256 7.40 -4.73 -13.25
N GLY A 257 8.46 -5.21 -13.86
CA GLY A 257 8.79 -6.63 -14.00
C GLY A 257 8.42 -7.25 -15.30
#